data_220b7841e804ab62769c42232ed64e70
#
_entry.id   220b7841e804ab62769c42232ed64e70
#
_cell.length_a   1.000
_cell.length_b   1.000
_cell.length_c   1.000
_cell.angle_alpha   90.00
_cell.angle_beta   90.00
_cell.angle_gamma   90.00
#
_symmetry.space_group_name_H-M   'P 1'
#
loop_
_entity.id
_entity.type
_entity.pdbx_description
1 polymer ?
#
loop_
_entity_poly.entity_id
_entity_poly.type
_entity_poly.pdbx_seq_one_letter_code
_entity_poly.pdbx_strand_id
1 'polypeptide(L)'
;MSKWLIDPEVDTIDFDFTWLPHYEPQYKFVFKQGVVYDGGNEGIKYMNYPIPKVTYKHRPPLDIVYVSNGEVGEEDRYSRLQTLAGRSVKWVRGVAGRENALREAARISDTSWFILFPAKLWADEHFDFNYQPPNKALPQHYIFYARNPVNGLEYGHQAAVCYNRELVLDTHDYGLDFTMSKPHTVVPIISGVAQYNSDLMMTWRTAFREAVKLTAAGDAESLERLRVWLSEGRGPYCAWSVIGAEDGVEYYDNVDGAHEELMKTFEWSWLEQHFESIHPNFSKTSS
;
A
#
# COMPACT_ATOMS: atom_id res chain seq x y z
N MET A 1 -26.75 23.88 -9.36
CA MET A 1 -25.33 23.51 -9.47
C MET A 1 -25.25 22.25 -10.32
N SER A 2 -24.70 22.33 -11.52
CA SER A 2 -24.61 21.18 -12.46
C SER A 2 -23.65 20.14 -11.89
N LYS A 3 -24.06 18.88 -11.84
CA LYS A 3 -23.19 17.77 -11.43
C LYS A 3 -22.57 17.15 -12.67
N TRP A 4 -21.26 17.02 -12.66
CA TRP A 4 -20.51 16.30 -13.68
C TRP A 4 -20.29 14.87 -13.21
N LEU A 5 -20.66 13.92 -14.04
CA LEU A 5 -20.30 12.53 -13.87
C LEU A 5 -19.17 12.22 -14.85
N ILE A 6 -18.01 11.93 -14.34
CA ILE A 6 -16.82 11.57 -15.13
C ILE A 6 -16.70 10.06 -15.11
N ASP A 7 -16.56 9.48 -16.30
CA ASP A 7 -16.26 8.06 -16.42
C ASP A 7 -14.95 7.77 -15.66
N PRO A 8 -14.92 6.86 -14.71
CA PRO A 8 -13.72 6.53 -13.93
C PRO A 8 -12.56 6.02 -14.80
N GLU A 9 -12.81 5.59 -16.02
CA GLU A 9 -11.75 5.21 -16.96
C GLU A 9 -11.10 6.41 -17.67
N VAL A 10 -11.63 7.63 -17.49
CA VAL A 10 -11.08 8.86 -18.06
C VAL A 10 -10.17 9.55 -17.05
N ASP A 11 -8.88 9.58 -17.32
CA ASP A 11 -7.88 10.09 -16.38
C ASP A 11 -7.92 11.59 -16.14
N THR A 12 -7.99 12.37 -17.21
CA THR A 12 -8.07 13.84 -17.15
C THR A 12 -8.77 14.39 -18.38
N ILE A 13 -9.60 15.40 -18.14
CA ILE A 13 -10.26 16.14 -19.19
C ILE A 13 -9.93 17.60 -19.01
N ASP A 14 -9.31 18.18 -20.01
CA ASP A 14 -9.16 19.63 -20.12
C ASP A 14 -10.40 20.16 -20.85
N PHE A 15 -11.29 20.78 -20.10
CA PHE A 15 -12.61 21.12 -20.57
C PHE A 15 -12.82 22.63 -20.45
N ASP A 16 -13.03 23.31 -21.59
CA ASP A 16 -13.44 24.70 -21.58
C ASP A 16 -14.96 24.80 -21.44
N PHE A 17 -15.40 25.22 -20.25
CA PHE A 17 -16.81 25.37 -19.94
C PHE A 17 -17.41 26.70 -20.40
N THR A 18 -16.64 27.62 -20.94
CA THR A 18 -17.07 28.98 -21.30
C THR A 18 -18.05 29.00 -22.46
N TRP A 19 -18.05 27.98 -23.29
CA TRP A 19 -18.92 27.87 -24.46
C TRP A 19 -20.29 27.24 -24.18
N LEU A 20 -20.63 26.95 -22.92
CA LEU A 20 -21.95 26.45 -22.51
C LEU A 20 -22.80 27.56 -21.84
N PRO A 21 -22.95 28.76 -22.41
CA PRO A 21 -23.34 29.95 -21.64
C PRO A 21 -24.80 29.99 -21.20
N HIS A 22 -25.70 29.18 -21.68
CA HIS A 22 -27.13 29.37 -21.42
C HIS A 22 -27.90 28.10 -21.13
N TYR A 23 -27.21 27.04 -20.79
CA TYR A 23 -27.85 25.77 -20.57
C TYR A 23 -27.48 25.21 -19.18
N GLU A 24 -28.48 24.88 -18.36
CA GLU A 24 -28.31 24.22 -17.06
C GLU A 24 -28.74 22.77 -17.12
N PRO A 25 -27.91 21.86 -17.68
CA PRO A 25 -28.22 20.46 -17.64
C PRO A 25 -28.14 19.93 -16.23
N GLN A 26 -29.04 19.03 -15.88
CA GLN A 26 -29.01 18.39 -14.57
C GLN A 26 -27.78 17.49 -14.40
N TYR A 27 -27.32 16.85 -15.48
CA TYR A 27 -26.17 15.97 -15.49
C TYR A 27 -25.44 16.07 -16.84
N LYS A 28 -24.12 15.98 -16.78
CA LYS A 28 -23.25 15.84 -17.94
C LYS A 28 -22.39 14.61 -17.77
N PHE A 29 -22.31 13.81 -18.80
CA PHE A 29 -21.52 12.59 -18.82
C PHE A 29 -20.34 12.77 -19.76
N VAL A 30 -19.16 12.45 -19.30
CA VAL A 30 -17.94 12.43 -20.09
C VAL A 30 -17.48 11.00 -20.20
N PHE A 31 -17.31 10.53 -21.39
CA PHE A 31 -16.93 9.15 -21.70
C PHE A 31 -15.50 9.10 -22.22
N LYS A 32 -14.84 7.96 -22.04
CA LYS A 32 -13.47 7.66 -22.50
C LYS A 32 -13.24 8.01 -23.99
N GLN A 33 -14.27 7.97 -24.79
CA GLN A 33 -14.22 8.28 -26.22
C GLN A 33 -14.36 9.79 -26.54
N GLY A 34 -14.38 10.64 -25.55
CA GLY A 34 -14.51 12.08 -25.74
C GLY A 34 -15.91 12.55 -26.15
N VAL A 35 -16.93 11.75 -25.89
CA VAL A 35 -18.33 12.11 -26.14
C VAL A 35 -18.92 12.70 -24.88
N VAL A 36 -19.50 13.88 -25.00
CA VAL A 36 -20.22 14.55 -23.93
C VAL A 36 -21.72 14.41 -24.17
N TYR A 37 -22.39 13.79 -23.19
CA TYR A 37 -23.84 13.70 -23.19
C TYR A 37 -24.43 14.59 -22.12
N ASP A 38 -25.50 15.24 -22.47
CA ASP A 38 -26.37 15.85 -21.52
C ASP A 38 -27.40 14.79 -21.05
N GLY A 39 -27.40 14.51 -19.75
CA GLY A 39 -28.27 13.50 -19.14
C GLY A 39 -29.74 13.92 -18.98
N GLY A 40 -30.15 15.04 -19.57
CA GLY A 40 -31.56 15.42 -19.65
C GLY A 40 -32.37 14.49 -20.56
N ASN A 41 -33.69 14.45 -20.37
CA ASN A 41 -34.62 13.65 -21.17
C ASN A 41 -34.61 13.96 -22.68
N GLU A 42 -33.73 14.84 -23.13
CA GLU A 42 -33.72 15.40 -24.46
C GLU A 42 -32.31 15.47 -25.08
N GLY A 43 -31.43 14.56 -24.71
CA GLY A 43 -30.02 14.52 -25.15
C GLY A 43 -29.79 14.67 -26.67
N ILE A 44 -30.81 14.47 -27.47
CA ILE A 44 -30.79 14.65 -28.93
C ILE A 44 -30.75 16.15 -29.30
N LYS A 45 -31.22 17.05 -28.44
CA LYS A 45 -31.26 18.51 -28.74
C LYS A 45 -29.86 19.16 -28.82
N TYR A 46 -28.84 18.49 -28.38
CA TYR A 46 -27.48 19.04 -28.29
C TYR A 46 -26.55 18.62 -29.43
N MET A 47 -27.04 17.83 -30.36
CA MET A 47 -26.23 17.43 -31.53
C MET A 47 -25.82 18.59 -32.45
N ASN A 48 -26.38 19.77 -32.23
CA ASN A 48 -26.06 20.97 -33.01
C ASN A 48 -25.02 21.87 -32.33
N TYR A 49 -24.57 21.56 -31.13
CA TYR A 49 -23.49 22.29 -30.46
C TYR A 49 -22.13 21.70 -30.85
N PRO A 50 -21.13 22.56 -31.11
CA PRO A 50 -19.80 22.04 -31.35
C PRO A 50 -19.33 21.28 -30.13
N ILE A 51 -19.10 19.98 -30.29
CA ILE A 51 -18.52 19.13 -29.23
C ILE A 51 -17.09 19.61 -29.04
N PRO A 52 -16.71 20.04 -27.83
CA PRO A 52 -15.35 20.47 -27.58
C PRO A 52 -14.39 19.30 -27.86
N LYS A 53 -13.21 19.63 -28.39
CA LYS A 53 -12.14 18.64 -28.44
C LYS A 53 -11.73 18.34 -27.03
N VAL A 54 -12.12 17.16 -26.53
CA VAL A 54 -11.62 16.65 -25.28
C VAL A 54 -10.18 16.22 -25.54
N THR A 55 -9.25 16.95 -24.95
CA THR A 55 -7.84 16.61 -25.01
C THR A 55 -7.55 15.78 -23.75
N TYR A 56 -7.36 14.48 -23.91
CA TYR A 56 -6.87 13.64 -22.83
C TYR A 56 -5.43 14.05 -22.54
N LYS A 57 -5.19 14.63 -21.39
CA LYS A 57 -3.81 14.73 -20.88
C LYS A 57 -3.40 13.35 -20.44
N HIS A 58 -2.59 12.70 -21.23
CA HIS A 58 -1.94 11.46 -20.79
C HIS A 58 -1.14 11.78 -19.53
N ARG A 59 -1.60 11.29 -18.40
CA ARG A 59 -0.82 11.43 -17.16
C ARG A 59 0.38 10.52 -17.29
N PRO A 60 1.60 11.02 -17.05
CA PRO A 60 2.75 10.13 -16.98
C PRO A 60 2.50 9.10 -15.88
N PRO A 61 2.89 7.85 -16.12
CA PRO A 61 2.78 6.82 -15.10
C PRO A 61 3.56 7.24 -13.84
N LEU A 62 3.06 6.84 -12.69
CA LEU A 62 3.75 7.09 -11.41
C LEU A 62 5.06 6.32 -11.38
N ASP A 63 6.06 6.87 -10.70
CA ASP A 63 7.26 6.11 -10.38
C ASP A 63 6.91 4.86 -9.57
N ILE A 64 7.57 3.77 -9.89
CA ILE A 64 7.57 2.56 -9.09
C ILE A 64 8.92 2.49 -8.40
N VAL A 65 8.89 2.31 -7.08
CA VAL A 65 10.08 2.19 -6.25
C VAL A 65 10.09 0.85 -5.54
N TYR A 66 11.11 0.07 -5.75
CA TYR A 66 11.37 -1.17 -5.04
C TYR A 66 12.31 -0.89 -3.87
N VAL A 67 11.98 -1.40 -2.68
CA VAL A 67 12.77 -1.18 -1.45
C VAL A 67 13.21 -2.51 -0.88
N SER A 68 14.54 -2.68 -0.69
CA SER A 68 15.13 -3.90 -0.15
C SER A 68 16.30 -3.61 0.80
N ASN A 69 16.56 -4.57 1.68
CA ASN A 69 17.63 -4.53 2.68
C ASN A 69 18.42 -5.84 2.74
N GLY A 70 18.65 -6.47 1.58
CA GLY A 70 19.40 -7.71 1.48
C GLY A 70 18.55 -8.97 1.70
N GLU A 71 17.24 -8.89 1.47
CA GLU A 71 16.36 -10.05 1.54
C GLU A 71 16.76 -11.09 0.48
N VAL A 72 16.79 -12.37 0.87
CA VAL A 72 17.06 -13.48 -0.03
C VAL A 72 16.12 -13.42 -1.25
N GLY A 73 16.66 -13.43 -2.46
CA GLY A 73 15.89 -13.36 -3.71
C GLY A 73 15.37 -11.95 -4.04
N GLU A 74 15.94 -10.89 -3.46
CA GLU A 74 15.54 -9.51 -3.76
C GLU A 74 15.73 -9.15 -5.24
N GLU A 75 16.80 -9.66 -5.88
CA GLU A 75 17.10 -9.38 -7.29
C GLU A 75 16.10 -10.05 -8.24
N ASP A 76 15.66 -11.25 -7.93
CA ASP A 76 14.64 -11.96 -8.71
C ASP A 76 13.29 -11.22 -8.64
N ARG A 77 12.93 -10.78 -7.44
CA ARG A 77 11.70 -9.99 -7.23
C ARG A 77 11.76 -8.63 -7.91
N TYR A 78 12.91 -7.98 -7.88
CA TYR A 78 13.12 -6.73 -8.61
C TYR A 78 12.99 -6.94 -10.12
N SER A 79 13.64 -7.95 -10.66
CA SER A 79 13.60 -8.30 -12.10
C SER A 79 12.17 -8.64 -12.54
N ARG A 80 11.45 -9.41 -11.71
CA ARG A 80 10.03 -9.70 -11.94
C ARG A 80 9.21 -8.41 -11.98
N LEU A 81 9.38 -7.54 -10.99
CA LEU A 81 8.65 -6.29 -10.89
C LEU A 81 8.89 -5.40 -12.12
N GLN A 82 10.14 -5.29 -12.59
CA GLN A 82 10.48 -4.56 -13.82
C GLN A 82 9.78 -5.15 -15.05
N THR A 83 9.78 -6.48 -15.15
CA THR A 83 9.13 -7.19 -16.26
C THR A 83 7.64 -6.93 -16.28
N LEU A 84 6.97 -7.05 -15.15
CA LEU A 84 5.52 -6.84 -15.02
C LEU A 84 5.13 -5.37 -15.24
N ALA A 85 5.91 -4.45 -14.71
CA ALA A 85 5.66 -3.03 -14.88
C ALA A 85 5.88 -2.53 -16.32
N GLY A 86 6.67 -3.25 -17.12
CA GLY A 86 7.00 -2.89 -18.49
C GLY A 86 7.75 -1.55 -18.62
N ARG A 87 8.34 -1.07 -17.53
CA ARG A 87 9.08 0.20 -17.45
C ARG A 87 10.12 0.18 -16.34
N SER A 88 10.95 1.23 -16.30
CA SER A 88 11.97 1.37 -15.27
C SER A 88 11.35 1.41 -13.86
N VAL A 89 11.94 0.64 -12.96
CA VAL A 89 11.65 0.61 -11.52
C VAL A 89 12.87 1.15 -10.80
N LYS A 90 12.67 2.16 -9.95
CA LYS A 90 13.73 2.72 -9.11
C LYS A 90 13.99 1.76 -7.95
N TRP A 91 15.24 1.70 -7.49
CA TRP A 91 15.63 0.77 -6.43
C TRP A 91 16.29 1.51 -5.28
N VAL A 92 15.71 1.37 -4.09
CA VAL A 92 16.31 1.77 -2.81
C VAL A 92 16.84 0.51 -2.15
N ARG A 93 18.15 0.40 -1.98
CA ARG A 93 18.82 -0.80 -1.48
C ARG A 93 19.71 -0.48 -0.29
N GLY A 94 19.60 -1.27 0.80
CA GLY A 94 20.51 -1.22 1.93
C GLY A 94 20.41 0.04 2.80
N VAL A 95 19.28 0.73 2.76
CA VAL A 95 19.05 1.89 3.62
C VAL A 95 18.54 1.42 4.97
N ALA A 96 19.33 1.63 6.01
CA ALA A 96 18.97 1.24 7.36
C ALA A 96 17.78 2.02 7.92
N GLY A 97 16.83 1.29 8.48
CA GLY A 97 15.61 1.86 9.07
C GLY A 97 14.50 2.08 8.05
N ARG A 98 13.29 1.63 8.42
CA ARG A 98 12.09 1.74 7.56
C ARG A 98 11.81 3.17 7.11
N GLU A 99 11.93 4.11 8.02
CA GLU A 99 11.66 5.53 7.76
C GLU A 99 12.65 6.14 6.78
N ASN A 100 13.93 5.85 6.96
CA ASN A 100 14.97 6.33 6.07
C ASN A 100 14.81 5.75 4.66
N ALA A 101 14.48 4.46 4.56
CA ALA A 101 14.22 3.80 3.28
C ALA A 101 13.00 4.41 2.57
N LEU A 102 11.92 4.71 3.30
CA LEU A 102 10.73 5.36 2.76
C LEU A 102 11.03 6.81 2.31
N ARG A 103 11.77 7.59 3.12
CA ARG A 103 12.22 8.94 2.73
C ARG A 103 13.10 8.91 1.48
N GLU A 104 14.00 7.94 1.40
CA GLU A 104 14.84 7.80 0.22
C GLU A 104 14.02 7.44 -1.02
N ALA A 105 13.04 6.54 -0.89
CA ALA A 105 12.09 6.25 -1.97
C ALA A 105 11.35 7.51 -2.45
N ALA A 106 10.91 8.35 -1.52
CA ALA A 106 10.29 9.63 -1.84
C ALA A 106 11.27 10.61 -2.50
N ARG A 107 12.53 10.66 -2.08
CA ARG A 107 13.56 11.56 -2.67
C ARG A 107 13.89 11.20 -4.11
N ILE A 108 14.06 9.91 -4.38
CA ILE A 108 14.39 9.46 -5.75
C ILE A 108 13.18 9.46 -6.69
N SER A 109 11.96 9.62 -6.16
CA SER A 109 10.76 9.71 -6.98
C SER A 109 10.60 11.09 -7.60
N ASP A 110 10.29 11.15 -8.89
CA ASP A 110 10.03 12.38 -9.65
C ASP A 110 8.53 12.72 -9.70
N THR A 111 7.67 11.79 -9.34
CA THR A 111 6.22 11.97 -9.36
C THR A 111 5.66 12.33 -7.99
N SER A 112 4.53 13.07 -7.94
CA SER A 112 3.91 13.52 -6.69
C SER A 112 3.37 12.36 -5.84
N TRP A 113 3.06 11.23 -6.45
CA TRP A 113 2.83 9.94 -5.83
C TRP A 113 3.75 8.93 -6.46
N PHE A 114 4.12 7.90 -5.73
CA PHE A 114 4.90 6.77 -6.23
C PHE A 114 4.38 5.47 -5.64
N ILE A 115 4.49 4.38 -6.37
CA ILE A 115 4.07 3.06 -5.89
C ILE A 115 5.30 2.35 -5.33
N LEU A 116 5.30 2.09 -4.03
CA LEU A 116 6.38 1.37 -3.37
C LEU A 116 6.04 -0.11 -3.27
N PHE A 117 6.97 -0.95 -3.72
CA PHE A 117 6.95 -2.40 -3.55
C PHE A 117 8.02 -2.80 -2.55
N PRO A 118 7.66 -3.39 -1.39
CA PRO A 118 8.66 -3.93 -0.46
C PRO A 118 9.25 -5.25 -0.99
N ALA A 119 10.50 -5.52 -0.66
CA ALA A 119 11.22 -6.71 -1.14
C ALA A 119 10.58 -8.05 -0.70
N LYS A 120 9.71 -8.04 0.29
CA LYS A 120 8.97 -9.23 0.72
C LYS A 120 7.67 -9.47 -0.05
N LEU A 121 7.35 -8.62 -1.02
CA LEU A 121 6.17 -8.76 -1.85
C LEU A 121 6.54 -9.39 -3.20
N TRP A 122 5.97 -10.55 -3.50
CA TRP A 122 5.97 -11.13 -4.82
C TRP A 122 4.85 -10.49 -5.63
N ALA A 123 5.20 -9.59 -6.54
CA ALA A 123 4.24 -8.78 -7.30
C ALA A 123 3.25 -9.65 -8.09
N ASP A 124 1.98 -9.30 -8.04
CA ASP A 124 0.92 -9.96 -8.83
C ASP A 124 0.98 -9.50 -10.28
N GLU A 125 0.79 -10.44 -11.21
CA GLU A 125 0.83 -10.16 -12.66
C GLU A 125 -0.40 -9.39 -13.15
N HIS A 126 -1.48 -9.40 -12.37
CA HIS A 126 -2.72 -8.69 -12.68
C HIS A 126 -2.81 -7.31 -11.99
N PHE A 127 -1.77 -6.93 -11.23
CA PHE A 127 -1.75 -5.61 -10.62
C PHE A 127 -1.65 -4.51 -11.68
N ASP A 128 -2.49 -3.49 -11.55
CA ASP A 128 -2.44 -2.33 -12.46
C ASP A 128 -1.27 -1.40 -12.11
N PHE A 129 -0.15 -1.59 -12.79
CA PHE A 129 1.03 -0.74 -12.65
C PHE A 129 0.85 0.69 -13.18
N ASN A 130 -0.27 0.97 -13.85
CA ASN A 130 -0.63 2.32 -14.30
C ASN A 130 -1.63 3.00 -13.35
N TYR A 131 -1.87 2.40 -12.18
CA TYR A 131 -2.73 3.00 -11.17
C TYR A 131 -2.44 4.49 -10.97
N GLN A 132 -3.49 5.28 -10.85
CA GLN A 132 -3.43 6.70 -10.57
C GLN A 132 -4.36 7.04 -9.39
N PRO A 133 -3.91 7.87 -8.44
CA PRO A 133 -4.78 8.36 -7.39
C PRO A 133 -6.05 9.01 -7.94
N PRO A 134 -7.24 8.57 -7.52
CA PRO A 134 -8.51 9.09 -8.07
C PRO A 134 -8.74 10.56 -7.71
N ASN A 135 -8.22 11.01 -6.57
CA ASN A 135 -8.30 12.41 -6.15
C ASN A 135 -6.91 12.94 -5.80
N LYS A 136 -6.34 13.74 -6.69
CA LYS A 136 -5.03 14.39 -6.49
C LYS A 136 -5.10 15.73 -5.76
N ALA A 137 -6.29 16.22 -5.45
CA ALA A 137 -6.45 17.45 -4.68
C ALA A 137 -6.22 17.24 -3.18
N LEU A 138 -6.34 16.00 -2.70
CA LEU A 138 -6.12 15.65 -1.30
C LEU A 138 -4.86 14.79 -1.17
N PRO A 139 -3.82 15.28 -0.47
CA PRO A 139 -2.63 14.48 -0.18
C PRO A 139 -3.01 13.34 0.78
N GLN A 140 -2.91 12.12 0.29
CA GLN A 140 -3.16 10.89 1.05
C GLN A 140 -2.42 9.72 0.44
N HIS A 141 -2.27 8.64 1.22
CA HIS A 141 -1.72 7.38 0.76
C HIS A 141 -2.83 6.45 0.26
N TYR A 142 -2.48 5.51 -0.62
CA TYR A 142 -3.39 4.46 -1.08
C TYR A 142 -2.76 3.11 -0.81
N ILE A 143 -3.39 2.33 0.07
CA ILE A 143 -2.89 1.05 0.58
C ILE A 143 -3.56 -0.06 -0.21
N PHE A 144 -2.78 -0.81 -0.98
CA PHE A 144 -3.27 -2.00 -1.67
C PHE A 144 -3.34 -3.20 -0.72
N TYR A 145 -3.88 -4.30 -1.18
CA TYR A 145 -3.88 -5.56 -0.46
C TYR A 145 -2.72 -6.44 -0.89
N ALA A 146 -2.25 -7.28 0.03
CA ALA A 146 -1.41 -8.43 -0.28
C ALA A 146 -2.05 -9.67 0.31
N ARG A 147 -1.85 -10.80 -0.36
CA ARG A 147 -2.25 -12.10 0.16
C ARG A 147 -1.20 -12.61 1.12
N ASN A 148 -1.64 -12.97 2.33
CA ASN A 148 -0.79 -13.64 3.31
C ASN A 148 -0.74 -15.14 3.01
N PRO A 149 0.44 -15.72 2.70
CA PRO A 149 0.54 -17.13 2.32
C PRO A 149 0.35 -18.10 3.49
N VAL A 150 0.49 -17.61 4.72
CA VAL A 150 0.42 -18.45 5.93
C VAL A 150 -1.00 -18.60 6.44
N ASN A 151 -1.77 -17.51 6.51
CA ASN A 151 -3.11 -17.51 7.09
C ASN A 151 -4.23 -17.12 6.11
N GLY A 152 -3.89 -16.79 4.87
CA GLY A 152 -4.86 -16.49 3.82
C GLY A 152 -5.51 -15.11 3.89
N LEU A 153 -5.17 -14.28 4.87
CA LEU A 153 -5.69 -12.92 4.96
C LEU A 153 -5.27 -12.08 3.75
N GLU A 154 -6.19 -11.24 3.29
CA GLU A 154 -5.97 -10.28 2.22
C GLU A 154 -6.22 -8.86 2.76
N TYR A 155 -5.16 -8.11 2.98
CA TYR A 155 -5.22 -6.73 3.49
C TYR A 155 -3.87 -6.00 3.28
N GLY A 156 -3.73 -4.80 3.84
CA GLY A 156 -2.56 -3.93 3.63
C GLY A 156 -1.23 -4.40 4.21
N HIS A 157 -1.17 -5.56 4.87
CA HIS A 157 0.07 -6.07 5.45
C HIS A 157 1.09 -6.46 4.38
N GLN A 158 2.24 -5.79 4.37
CA GLN A 158 3.32 -5.97 3.39
C GLN A 158 2.90 -5.80 1.91
N ALA A 159 1.79 -5.17 1.67
CA ALA A 159 1.31 -4.82 0.33
C ALA A 159 2.11 -3.68 -0.29
N ALA A 160 1.93 -3.48 -1.58
CA ALA A 160 2.35 -2.24 -2.21
C ALA A 160 1.52 -1.07 -1.68
N VAL A 161 2.13 0.12 -1.67
CA VAL A 161 1.45 1.36 -1.24
C VAL A 161 1.77 2.46 -2.24
N CYS A 162 0.74 3.16 -2.70
CA CYS A 162 0.92 4.39 -3.45
C CYS A 162 1.04 5.56 -2.45
N TYR A 163 2.27 5.95 -2.19
CA TYR A 163 2.60 7.02 -1.26
C TYR A 163 2.49 8.40 -1.90
N ASN A 164 1.90 9.34 -1.19
CA ASN A 164 2.05 10.74 -1.51
C ASN A 164 3.45 11.19 -1.09
N ARG A 165 4.24 11.72 -2.04
CA ARG A 165 5.64 12.06 -1.87
C ARG A 165 5.84 13.16 -0.81
N GLU A 166 5.02 14.20 -0.87
CA GLU A 166 5.10 15.34 0.05
C GLU A 166 4.82 14.91 1.49
N LEU A 167 3.74 14.14 1.73
CA LEU A 167 3.44 13.62 3.07
C LEU A 167 4.57 12.77 3.65
N VAL A 168 5.29 12.01 2.82
CA VAL A 168 6.45 11.24 3.28
C VAL A 168 7.59 12.15 3.68
N LEU A 169 7.89 13.18 2.89
CA LEU A 169 9.02 14.07 3.12
C LEU A 169 8.80 15.02 4.31
N ASP A 170 7.57 15.49 4.51
CA ASP A 170 7.20 16.45 5.56
C ASP A 170 6.91 15.79 6.91
N THR A 171 6.83 14.47 6.97
CA THR A 171 6.52 13.78 8.24
C THR A 171 7.77 13.65 9.10
N HIS A 172 7.65 14.02 10.37
CA HIS A 172 8.68 13.90 11.39
C HIS A 172 8.36 12.86 12.47
N ASP A 173 7.11 12.49 12.61
CA ASP A 173 6.64 11.44 13.51
C ASP A 173 5.92 10.35 12.71
N TYR A 174 6.41 9.12 12.82
CA TYR A 174 5.93 7.99 12.06
C TYR A 174 5.03 7.04 12.86
N GLY A 175 4.96 7.19 14.17
CA GLY A 175 4.17 6.30 15.03
C GLY A 175 4.46 4.81 14.82
N LEU A 176 3.59 3.94 15.35
CA LEU A 176 3.69 2.50 15.15
C LEU A 176 3.39 2.08 13.71
N ASP A 177 2.48 2.77 13.05
CA ASP A 177 2.19 2.55 11.63
C ASP A 177 2.10 3.89 10.89
N PHE A 178 3.19 4.24 10.23
CA PHE A 178 3.27 5.48 9.46
C PHE A 178 2.12 5.64 8.47
N THR A 179 1.82 4.58 7.72
CA THR A 179 0.84 4.66 6.65
C THR A 179 -0.57 4.89 7.20
N MET A 180 -0.91 4.20 8.28
CA MET A 180 -2.21 4.33 8.94
C MET A 180 -2.37 5.62 9.73
N SER A 181 -1.27 6.20 10.22
CA SER A 181 -1.28 7.46 10.97
C SER A 181 -1.49 8.72 10.12
N LYS A 182 -1.41 8.58 8.79
CA LYS A 182 -1.61 9.68 7.83
C LYS A 182 -2.92 9.49 7.06
N PRO A 183 -3.44 10.56 6.42
CA PRO A 183 -4.59 10.42 5.53
C PRO A 183 -4.33 9.31 4.52
N HIS A 184 -5.23 8.34 4.46
CA HIS A 184 -5.10 7.19 3.59
C HIS A 184 -6.45 6.66 3.11
N THR A 185 -6.41 5.92 2.03
CA THR A 185 -7.54 5.15 1.51
C THR A 185 -7.06 3.73 1.23
N VAL A 186 -7.83 2.76 1.69
CA VAL A 186 -7.60 1.36 1.38
C VAL A 186 -8.19 1.03 0.01
N VAL A 187 -7.39 0.40 -0.84
CA VAL A 187 -7.76 -0.01 -2.20
C VAL A 187 -7.73 -1.53 -2.24
N PRO A 188 -8.88 -2.23 -2.30
CA PRO A 188 -8.95 -3.68 -2.18
C PRO A 188 -8.52 -4.39 -3.48
N ILE A 189 -7.33 -4.04 -3.97
CA ILE A 189 -6.67 -4.64 -5.13
C ILE A 189 -5.44 -5.39 -4.63
N ILE A 190 -5.31 -6.66 -5.01
CA ILE A 190 -4.16 -7.48 -4.65
C ILE A 190 -2.93 -6.99 -5.42
N SER A 191 -1.91 -6.54 -4.70
CA SER A 191 -0.62 -6.14 -5.28
C SER A 191 0.39 -7.27 -5.34
N GLY A 192 0.15 -8.35 -4.61
CA GLY A 192 1.03 -9.52 -4.60
C GLY A 192 0.80 -10.46 -3.43
N VAL A 193 1.77 -11.37 -3.26
CA VAL A 193 1.83 -12.31 -2.14
C VAL A 193 2.98 -11.93 -1.23
N ALA A 194 2.71 -11.74 0.06
CA ALA A 194 3.72 -11.42 1.05
C ALA A 194 4.60 -12.65 1.35
N GLN A 195 5.90 -12.57 1.07
CA GLN A 195 6.86 -13.66 1.27
C GLN A 195 7.70 -13.40 2.52
N TYR A 196 7.15 -13.66 3.68
CA TYR A 196 7.86 -13.46 4.95
C TYR A 196 8.20 -14.76 5.68
N ASN A 197 7.64 -15.89 5.26
CA ASN A 197 7.83 -17.19 5.89
C ASN A 197 9.00 -17.99 5.26
N SER A 198 10.10 -17.29 4.98
CA SER A 198 11.33 -17.88 4.41
C SER A 198 12.18 -18.62 5.44
N ASP A 199 12.13 -18.19 6.68
CA ASP A 199 12.82 -18.77 7.82
C ASP A 199 12.02 -18.54 9.11
N LEU A 200 12.46 -19.19 10.18
CA LEU A 200 11.81 -19.15 11.48
C LEU A 200 11.73 -17.74 12.03
N MET A 201 12.86 -17.05 12.12
CA MET A 201 12.95 -15.74 12.76
C MET A 201 12.16 -14.67 11.98
N MET A 202 12.21 -14.71 10.66
CA MET A 202 11.42 -13.78 9.82
C MET A 202 9.92 -14.02 9.96
N THR A 203 9.50 -15.28 10.08
CA THR A 203 8.10 -15.65 10.25
C THR A 203 7.59 -15.18 11.60
N TRP A 204 8.30 -15.54 12.68
CA TRP A 204 7.98 -15.12 14.05
C TRP A 204 7.93 -13.60 14.16
N ARG A 205 9.00 -12.91 13.76
CA ARG A 205 9.09 -11.44 13.80
C ARG A 205 7.94 -10.75 13.09
N THR A 206 7.57 -11.27 11.92
CA THR A 206 6.51 -10.65 11.11
C THR A 206 5.17 -10.77 11.81
N ALA A 207 4.85 -11.94 12.36
CA ALA A 207 3.63 -12.18 13.10
C ALA A 207 3.61 -11.41 14.44
N PHE A 208 4.71 -11.42 15.18
CA PHE A 208 4.88 -10.67 16.43
C PHE A 208 4.54 -9.18 16.24
N ARG A 209 5.18 -8.54 15.26
CA ARG A 209 4.97 -7.11 14.99
C ARG A 209 3.58 -6.79 14.48
N GLU A 210 3.01 -7.69 13.71
CA GLU A 210 1.65 -7.49 13.21
C GLU A 210 0.64 -7.63 14.35
N ALA A 211 0.80 -8.63 15.21
CA ALA A 211 -0.05 -8.80 16.38
C ALA A 211 0.02 -7.59 17.34
N VAL A 212 1.23 -7.08 17.62
CA VAL A 212 1.39 -5.83 18.39
C VAL A 212 0.59 -4.68 17.78
N LYS A 213 0.66 -4.47 16.47
CA LYS A 213 -0.09 -3.40 15.79
C LYS A 213 -1.59 -3.60 15.82
N LEU A 214 -2.06 -4.82 15.58
CA LEU A 214 -3.48 -5.15 15.58
C LEU A 214 -4.09 -5.03 16.97
N THR A 215 -3.34 -5.44 18.01
CA THR A 215 -3.74 -5.26 19.41
C THR A 215 -3.80 -3.77 19.76
N ALA A 216 -2.80 -3.00 19.39
CA ALA A 216 -2.76 -1.55 19.61
C ALA A 216 -3.90 -0.80 18.89
N ALA A 217 -4.30 -1.24 17.71
CA ALA A 217 -5.41 -0.65 16.96
C ALA A 217 -6.76 -0.92 17.63
N GLY A 218 -6.99 -2.15 18.11
CA GLY A 218 -8.13 -2.53 18.95
C GLY A 218 -9.53 -2.40 18.32
N ASP A 219 -9.64 -2.00 17.06
CA ASP A 219 -10.92 -1.95 16.36
C ASP A 219 -11.40 -3.35 15.94
N ALA A 220 -12.68 -3.49 15.64
CA ALA A 220 -13.30 -4.79 15.36
C ALA A 220 -12.65 -5.52 14.19
N GLU A 221 -12.22 -4.81 13.14
CA GLU A 221 -11.58 -5.41 11.98
C GLU A 221 -10.16 -5.89 12.32
N SER A 222 -9.41 -5.10 13.07
CA SER A 222 -8.08 -5.46 13.56
C SER A 222 -8.12 -6.68 14.49
N LEU A 223 -9.09 -6.74 15.39
CA LEU A 223 -9.27 -7.88 16.29
C LEU A 223 -9.68 -9.17 15.53
N GLU A 224 -10.50 -9.07 14.50
CA GLU A 224 -10.84 -10.23 13.67
C GLU A 224 -9.61 -10.75 12.90
N ARG A 225 -8.79 -9.86 12.35
CA ARG A 225 -7.50 -10.24 11.74
C ARG A 225 -6.56 -10.88 12.75
N LEU A 226 -6.47 -10.31 13.95
CA LEU A 226 -5.65 -10.86 15.04
C LEU A 226 -6.07 -12.28 15.40
N ARG A 227 -7.38 -12.55 15.49
CA ARG A 227 -7.92 -13.89 15.74
C ARG A 227 -7.43 -14.91 14.71
N VAL A 228 -7.35 -14.52 13.43
CA VAL A 228 -6.82 -15.38 12.36
C VAL A 228 -5.31 -15.60 12.54
N TRP A 229 -4.54 -14.57 12.86
CA TRP A 229 -3.10 -14.70 13.14
C TRP A 229 -2.81 -15.64 14.31
N LEU A 230 -3.68 -15.69 15.33
CA LEU A 230 -3.55 -16.54 16.51
C LEU A 230 -4.01 -17.99 16.28
N SER A 231 -4.72 -18.30 15.19
CA SER A 231 -5.36 -19.61 15.02
C SER A 231 -4.98 -20.36 13.76
N GLU A 232 -4.51 -19.67 12.72
CA GLU A 232 -4.30 -20.27 11.41
C GLU A 232 -2.85 -20.19 10.95
N GLY A 233 -2.36 -21.28 10.37
CA GLY A 233 -1.03 -21.33 9.78
C GLY A 233 -0.90 -22.46 8.77
N ARG A 234 -0.33 -22.13 7.60
CA ARG A 234 -0.05 -23.06 6.49
C ARG A 234 1.36 -22.85 5.97
N GLY A 235 1.93 -23.91 5.39
CA GLY A 235 3.24 -23.84 4.76
C GLY A 235 4.41 -23.82 5.72
N PRO A 236 5.62 -23.51 5.22
CA PRO A 236 6.83 -23.49 6.04
C PRO A 236 6.72 -22.52 7.22
N TYR A 237 7.25 -22.92 8.36
CA TYR A 237 7.32 -22.11 9.59
C TYR A 237 5.97 -21.60 10.12
N CYS A 238 4.83 -22.13 9.66
CA CYS A 238 3.51 -21.63 10.03
C CYS A 238 3.26 -21.64 11.55
N ALA A 239 3.78 -22.63 12.28
CA ALA A 239 3.70 -22.65 13.74
C ALA A 239 4.35 -21.41 14.38
N TRP A 240 5.46 -20.92 13.80
CA TRP A 240 6.13 -19.72 14.26
C TRP A 240 5.37 -18.43 13.93
N SER A 241 4.46 -18.48 12.99
CA SER A 241 3.53 -17.38 12.77
C SER A 241 2.51 -17.25 13.89
N VAL A 242 1.97 -18.38 14.36
CA VAL A 242 1.03 -18.39 15.49
C VAL A 242 1.74 -18.02 16.79
N ILE A 243 2.88 -18.68 17.09
CA ILE A 243 3.70 -18.35 18.26
C ILE A 243 4.08 -16.88 18.29
N GLY A 244 4.56 -16.33 17.16
CA GLY A 244 4.91 -14.92 17.09
C GLY A 244 3.73 -13.97 17.31
N ALA A 245 2.54 -14.36 16.87
CA ALA A 245 1.34 -13.58 17.16
C ALA A 245 0.95 -13.63 18.63
N GLU A 246 1.04 -14.80 19.27
CA GLU A 246 0.80 -14.98 20.72
C GLU A 246 1.79 -14.14 21.54
N ASP A 247 3.09 -14.27 21.24
CA ASP A 247 4.15 -13.49 21.90
C ASP A 247 3.94 -11.98 21.73
N GLY A 248 3.46 -11.55 20.55
CA GLY A 248 3.18 -10.13 20.26
C GLY A 248 2.04 -9.57 21.10
N VAL A 249 0.97 -10.34 21.29
CA VAL A 249 -0.15 -9.96 22.18
C VAL A 249 0.34 -9.88 23.61
N GLU A 250 1.04 -10.94 24.08
CA GLU A 250 1.57 -10.98 25.44
C GLU A 250 2.54 -9.81 25.70
N TYR A 251 3.40 -9.50 24.74
CA TYR A 251 4.30 -8.35 24.86
C TYR A 251 3.53 -7.03 25.00
N TYR A 252 2.52 -6.81 24.16
CA TYR A 252 1.69 -5.59 24.21
C TYR A 252 1.03 -5.43 25.59
N ASP A 253 0.46 -6.51 26.13
CA ASP A 253 -0.20 -6.52 27.42
C ASP A 253 0.81 -6.26 28.56
N ASN A 254 2.00 -6.88 28.49
CA ASN A 254 3.05 -6.71 29.51
C ASN A 254 3.62 -5.29 29.57
N VAL A 255 3.64 -4.57 28.45
CA VAL A 255 4.10 -3.17 28.42
C VAL A 255 2.98 -2.16 28.53
N ASP A 256 1.74 -2.62 28.74
CA ASP A 256 0.52 -1.79 28.85
C ASP A 256 0.40 -0.77 27.71
N GLY A 257 0.76 -1.19 26.50
CA GLY A 257 0.71 -0.35 25.30
C GLY A 257 1.67 0.86 25.31
N ALA A 258 2.68 0.87 26.19
CA ALA A 258 3.64 1.97 26.29
C ALA A 258 4.36 2.22 24.96
N HIS A 259 4.15 3.38 24.36
CA HIS A 259 4.62 3.72 23.02
C HIS A 259 6.13 3.51 22.83
N GLU A 260 6.95 3.95 23.80
CA GLU A 260 8.41 3.79 23.71
C GLU A 260 8.83 2.33 23.66
N GLU A 261 8.16 1.45 24.41
CA GLU A 261 8.40 0.01 24.38
C GLU A 261 7.96 -0.59 23.04
N LEU A 262 6.79 -0.21 22.53
CA LEU A 262 6.30 -0.69 21.25
C LEU A 262 7.21 -0.27 20.09
N MET A 263 7.85 0.90 20.17
CA MET A 263 8.81 1.35 19.15
C MET A 263 10.06 0.47 19.07
N LYS A 264 10.48 -0.19 20.13
CA LYS A 264 11.61 -1.16 20.12
C LYS A 264 11.36 -2.33 19.15
N THR A 265 10.09 -2.67 18.89
CA THR A 265 9.74 -3.75 17.95
C THR A 265 10.15 -3.45 16.50
N PHE A 266 10.60 -2.22 16.19
CA PHE A 266 11.16 -1.87 14.89
C PHE A 266 12.66 -2.11 14.79
N GLU A 267 13.34 -2.37 15.91
CA GLU A 267 14.77 -2.60 15.97
C GLU A 267 15.07 -4.09 15.81
N TRP A 268 15.86 -4.43 14.79
CA TRP A 268 16.18 -5.83 14.52
C TRP A 268 16.94 -6.48 15.67
N SER A 269 17.95 -5.80 16.20
CA SER A 269 18.77 -6.32 17.31
C SER A 269 17.95 -6.55 18.58
N TRP A 270 16.98 -5.67 18.85
CA TRP A 270 16.07 -5.87 19.97
C TRP A 270 15.18 -7.09 19.77
N LEU A 271 14.60 -7.26 18.56
CA LEU A 271 13.76 -8.42 18.24
C LEU A 271 14.52 -9.74 18.36
N GLU A 272 15.79 -9.79 17.92
CA GLU A 272 16.64 -10.97 18.08
C GLU A 272 16.87 -11.30 19.57
N GLN A 273 17.22 -10.32 20.38
CA GLN A 273 17.44 -10.49 21.82
C GLN A 273 16.15 -10.90 22.55
N HIS A 274 15.04 -10.27 22.18
CA HIS A 274 13.73 -10.60 22.76
C HIS A 274 13.35 -12.05 22.42
N PHE A 275 13.46 -12.45 21.15
CA PHE A 275 13.21 -13.82 20.72
C PHE A 275 14.07 -14.83 21.50
N GLU A 276 15.38 -14.59 21.61
CA GLU A 276 16.30 -15.47 22.34
C GLU A 276 15.94 -15.55 23.83
N SER A 277 15.43 -14.48 24.42
CA SER A 277 15.03 -14.45 25.83
C SER A 277 13.79 -15.28 26.13
N ILE A 278 12.81 -15.30 25.24
CA ILE A 278 11.54 -16.02 25.42
C ILE A 278 11.58 -17.44 24.82
N HIS A 279 12.47 -17.68 23.87
CA HIS A 279 12.66 -18.98 23.21
C HIS A 279 14.11 -19.50 23.31
N PRO A 280 14.68 -19.68 24.49
CA PRO A 280 16.11 -19.98 24.71
C PRO A 280 16.59 -21.29 24.05
N ASN A 281 15.69 -22.22 23.76
CA ASN A 281 16.00 -23.50 23.13
C ASN A 281 16.10 -23.42 21.57
N PHE A 282 15.79 -22.28 20.98
CA PHE A 282 15.79 -22.06 19.54
C PHE A 282 16.85 -21.04 19.12
N SER A 283 18.03 -21.06 19.78
CA SER A 283 19.16 -20.23 19.35
C SER A 283 19.57 -20.54 17.90
N LYS A 284 20.11 -19.55 17.21
CA LYS A 284 20.53 -19.48 15.78
C LYS A 284 21.34 -20.68 15.24
N THR A 285 20.86 -21.89 15.33
CA THR A 285 21.48 -23.03 14.68
C THR A 285 20.55 -23.63 13.66
N SER A 286 20.47 -22.98 12.53
CA SER A 286 20.23 -23.64 11.22
C SER A 286 20.57 -22.63 10.13
N SER A 287 21.86 -22.55 9.82
CA SER A 287 22.36 -22.02 8.56
C SER A 287 22.04 -22.98 7.40
#